data_6c080c5c709ba0ec33d9479f6d95260e
#
_entry.id   6c080c5c709ba0ec33d9479f6d95260e
#
_cell.length_a   1.000
_cell.length_b   1.000
_cell.length_c   1.000
_cell.angle_alpha   90.00
_cell.angle_beta   90.00
_cell.angle_gamma   90.00
#
_symmetry.space_group_name_H-M   'P 1'
#
loop_
_entity.id
_entity.type
_entity.pdbx_description
1 polymer ?
#
loop_
_entity_poly.entity_id
_entity_poly.type
_entity_poly.pdbx_seq_one_letter_code
_entity_poly.pdbx_strand_id
1 'polypeptide(L)'
;MFNKLHLRRSVSAISISLILATTAYATETDAPQMNASNTQTTIVEFGPYKVAVPKGGYYDRFRMNPDLDEVAKDPAAGNIDYFRTIPKKLVDTRVGKVWSPNFYYRTSNIQVLMLAPIAKLKAKLPAPLEPLQPFPGYGLVSLTFFSYAVGDVDPYDEVSVAIVVRQPNAHYFNSTELLSSMRNHKYYGYVLALPVDTEIARVRGVYGYQLPKWLTPIDMKIGSQDLQAHIFNTDGKPDLSLTAPLPKMKTVKPQSRIETKTMYQLVDGKWHSTSVESNTLAFGQKLFPKNVQLVRSSGPLSKLLDDLGTNKILRLDVVKDAQLALNMPVPFPSLDQKKNHK
;
A
#
# COMPACT_ATOMS: atom_id res chain seq x y z
N MET A 1 83.04 30.21 8.38
CA MET A 1 82.41 29.05 9.07
C MET A 1 81.11 28.76 8.43
N PHE A 2 81.02 27.86 7.47
CA PHE A 2 79.84 27.50 6.79
C PHE A 2 79.51 26.03 7.09
N ASN A 3 78.35 25.82 7.71
CA ASN A 3 77.83 24.49 8.01
C ASN A 3 76.96 24.03 6.86
N LYS A 4 77.33 22.92 6.21
CA LYS A 4 76.58 22.28 5.14
C LYS A 4 75.47 21.46 5.73
N LEU A 5 74.20 21.79 5.41
CA LEU A 5 73.00 20.98 5.69
C LEU A 5 72.81 19.99 4.53
N HIS A 6 72.92 18.71 4.82
CA HIS A 6 72.58 17.63 3.90
C HIS A 6 71.07 17.42 3.84
N LEU A 7 70.47 17.72 2.69
CA LEU A 7 69.05 17.42 2.40
C LEU A 7 68.96 15.98 1.88
N ARG A 8 68.44 15.07 2.70
CA ARG A 8 68.02 13.73 2.25
C ARG A 8 66.66 13.81 1.57
N ARG A 9 66.65 13.52 0.28
CA ARG A 9 65.41 13.30 -0.48
C ARG A 9 64.83 11.92 -0.16
N SER A 10 63.69 11.87 0.54
CA SER A 10 62.88 10.66 0.67
C SER A 10 61.97 10.57 -0.53
N VAL A 11 62.15 9.53 -1.34
CA VAL A 11 61.21 9.19 -2.44
C VAL A 11 60.09 8.39 -1.80
N SER A 12 58.93 9.00 -1.62
CA SER A 12 57.71 8.27 -1.24
C SER A 12 57.11 7.65 -2.49
N ALA A 13 57.11 6.34 -2.54
CA ALA A 13 56.37 5.57 -3.53
C ALA A 13 54.86 5.74 -3.26
N ILE A 14 54.18 6.38 -4.18
CA ILE A 14 52.70 6.49 -4.18
C ILE A 14 52.17 5.16 -4.72
N SER A 15 51.71 4.29 -3.83
CA SER A 15 50.94 3.11 -4.20
C SER A 15 49.52 3.56 -4.63
N ILE A 16 49.26 3.53 -5.92
CA ILE A 16 47.91 3.71 -6.45
C ILE A 16 47.15 2.42 -6.21
N SER A 17 46.35 2.37 -5.16
CA SER A 17 45.38 1.31 -4.96
C SER A 17 44.22 1.51 -5.95
N LEU A 18 44.21 0.66 -6.96
CA LEU A 18 43.07 0.55 -7.90
C LEU A 18 41.88 -0.03 -7.13
N ILE A 19 40.96 0.82 -6.69
CA ILE A 19 39.68 0.37 -6.15
C ILE A 19 38.88 -0.10 -7.36
N LEU A 20 38.84 -1.42 -7.57
CA LEU A 20 37.84 -2.06 -8.42
C LEU A 20 36.46 -1.83 -7.77
N ALA A 21 35.73 -0.85 -8.28
CA ALA A 21 34.32 -0.74 -8.01
C ALA A 21 33.65 -1.95 -8.67
N THR A 22 33.38 -2.98 -7.89
CA THR A 22 32.45 -4.02 -8.30
C THR A 22 31.07 -3.37 -8.37
N THR A 23 30.65 -3.00 -9.56
CA THR A 23 29.24 -2.78 -9.86
C THR A 23 28.52 -4.09 -9.57
N ALA A 24 27.81 -4.13 -8.45
CA ALA A 24 26.85 -5.18 -8.21
C ALA A 24 25.80 -5.05 -9.32
N TYR A 25 25.89 -5.89 -10.32
CA TYR A 25 24.77 -6.14 -11.22
C TYR A 25 23.65 -6.67 -10.34
N ALA A 26 22.54 -5.92 -10.28
CA ALA A 26 21.29 -6.46 -9.78
C ALA A 26 21.02 -7.72 -10.61
N THR A 27 20.99 -8.87 -9.97
CA THR A 27 20.54 -10.10 -10.60
C THR A 27 19.13 -9.82 -11.07
N GLU A 28 18.93 -9.92 -12.38
CA GLU A 28 17.61 -9.90 -13.00
C GLU A 28 16.82 -11.05 -12.36
N THR A 29 15.97 -10.72 -11.40
CA THR A 29 15.04 -11.69 -10.83
C THR A 29 13.92 -11.84 -11.86
N ASP A 30 13.87 -12.98 -12.50
CA ASP A 30 12.74 -13.35 -13.35
C ASP A 30 11.45 -13.19 -12.55
N ALA A 31 10.41 -12.66 -13.20
CA ALA A 31 9.09 -12.52 -12.58
C ALA A 31 8.66 -13.90 -12.04
N PRO A 32 8.19 -13.98 -10.78
CA PRO A 32 7.58 -15.19 -10.31
C PRO A 32 6.46 -15.51 -11.29
N GLN A 33 6.49 -16.69 -11.89
CA GLN A 33 5.35 -17.17 -12.66
C GLN A 33 4.16 -17.08 -11.72
N MET A 34 3.11 -16.33 -12.13
CA MET A 34 1.85 -16.32 -11.39
C MET A 34 1.53 -17.77 -11.11
N ASN A 35 1.59 -18.16 -9.83
CA ASN A 35 1.51 -19.55 -9.41
C ASN A 35 0.27 -20.17 -10.04
N ALA A 36 0.44 -20.79 -11.19
CA ALA A 36 -0.44 -21.83 -11.68
C ALA A 36 -0.21 -23.04 -10.76
N SER A 37 -0.53 -22.86 -9.46
CA SER A 37 -0.70 -23.98 -8.57
C SER A 37 -1.78 -24.85 -9.24
N ASN A 38 -1.64 -26.15 -9.17
CA ASN A 38 -2.60 -27.15 -9.65
C ASN A 38 -3.97 -27.05 -8.93
N THR A 39 -4.31 -25.87 -8.47
CA THR A 39 -5.53 -25.53 -7.73
C THR A 39 -6.68 -25.53 -8.74
N GLN A 40 -7.56 -26.50 -8.62
CA GLN A 40 -8.80 -26.51 -9.40
C GLN A 40 -9.52 -25.18 -9.19
N THR A 41 -10.00 -24.57 -10.26
CA THR A 41 -10.78 -23.35 -10.20
C THR A 41 -12.27 -23.64 -10.41
N THR A 42 -13.11 -22.77 -9.92
CA THR A 42 -14.54 -22.70 -10.22
C THR A 42 -14.90 -21.30 -10.69
N ILE A 43 -15.96 -21.19 -11.47
CA ILE A 43 -16.46 -19.89 -11.91
C ILE A 43 -17.50 -19.41 -10.91
N VAL A 44 -17.30 -18.19 -10.43
CA VAL A 44 -18.23 -17.50 -9.50
C VAL A 44 -18.70 -16.20 -10.12
N GLU A 45 -19.82 -15.69 -9.61
CA GLU A 45 -20.39 -14.41 -10.05
C GLU A 45 -20.08 -13.30 -9.04
N PHE A 46 -19.75 -12.13 -9.58
CA PHE A 46 -19.70 -10.87 -8.85
C PHE A 46 -20.53 -9.84 -9.63
N GLY A 47 -21.78 -9.68 -9.24
CA GLY A 47 -22.78 -8.99 -10.05
C GLY A 47 -22.89 -9.64 -11.44
N PRO A 48 -22.79 -8.88 -12.54
CA PRO A 48 -22.83 -9.41 -13.90
C PRO A 48 -21.53 -10.09 -14.37
N TYR A 49 -20.47 -10.07 -13.58
CA TYR A 49 -19.14 -10.54 -13.96
C TYR A 49 -18.91 -11.98 -13.51
N LYS A 50 -18.32 -12.80 -14.39
CA LYS A 50 -17.91 -14.17 -14.09
C LYS A 50 -16.40 -14.21 -13.89
N VAL A 51 -15.96 -14.81 -12.79
CA VAL A 51 -14.55 -14.84 -12.38
C VAL A 51 -14.17 -16.25 -11.95
N ALA A 52 -12.98 -16.71 -12.37
CA ALA A 52 -12.39 -17.93 -11.87
C ALA A 52 -11.77 -17.67 -10.50
N VAL A 53 -12.09 -18.52 -9.53
CA VAL A 53 -11.53 -18.50 -8.17
C VAL A 53 -11.10 -19.90 -7.76
N PRO A 54 -10.24 -20.06 -6.73
CA PRO A 54 -9.88 -21.37 -6.20
C PRO A 54 -11.13 -22.14 -5.76
N LYS A 55 -11.30 -23.36 -6.27
CA LYS A 55 -12.41 -24.24 -5.87
C LYS A 55 -12.27 -24.62 -4.40
N GLY A 56 -13.33 -24.38 -3.61
CA GLY A 56 -13.33 -24.60 -2.16
C GLY A 56 -12.63 -23.50 -1.38
N GLY A 57 -12.15 -22.43 -2.03
CA GLY A 57 -11.62 -21.24 -1.38
C GLY A 57 -12.69 -20.43 -0.64
N TYR A 58 -12.26 -19.38 0.04
CA TYR A 58 -13.18 -18.56 0.86
C TYR A 58 -14.28 -17.90 0.01
N TYR A 59 -13.91 -17.31 -1.13
CA TYR A 59 -14.92 -16.68 -1.98
C TYR A 59 -15.87 -17.70 -2.61
N ASP A 60 -15.36 -18.85 -3.04
CA ASP A 60 -16.19 -19.94 -3.59
C ASP A 60 -17.19 -20.45 -2.56
N ARG A 61 -16.78 -20.66 -1.32
CA ARG A 61 -17.63 -21.23 -0.26
C ARG A 61 -18.62 -20.23 0.31
N PHE A 62 -18.24 -18.98 0.52
CA PHE A 62 -18.95 -18.05 1.39
C PHE A 62 -19.49 -16.79 0.71
N ARG A 63 -19.03 -16.48 -0.51
CA ARG A 63 -19.48 -15.25 -1.23
C ARG A 63 -19.41 -13.99 -0.35
N MET A 64 -18.31 -13.81 0.40
CA MET A 64 -18.04 -12.69 1.33
C MET A 64 -18.89 -12.66 2.60
N ASN A 65 -19.63 -13.70 2.91
CA ASN A 65 -20.44 -13.78 4.14
C ASN A 65 -20.21 -15.13 4.84
N PRO A 66 -18.99 -15.44 5.29
CA PRO A 66 -18.75 -16.68 6.02
C PRO A 66 -19.42 -16.68 7.39
N ASP A 67 -19.77 -17.87 7.86
CA ASP A 67 -19.93 -18.11 9.28
C ASP A 67 -18.57 -17.95 9.95
N LEU A 68 -18.49 -17.04 10.93
CA LEU A 68 -17.25 -16.78 11.64
C LEU A 68 -16.77 -17.97 12.48
N ASP A 69 -17.65 -18.90 12.86
CA ASP A 69 -17.26 -20.14 13.54
C ASP A 69 -16.56 -21.11 12.58
N GLU A 70 -16.92 -21.08 11.30
CA GLU A 70 -16.17 -21.83 10.28
C GLU A 70 -14.81 -21.20 10.00
N VAL A 71 -14.73 -19.86 9.98
CA VAL A 71 -13.45 -19.13 9.84
C VAL A 71 -12.52 -19.41 11.02
N ALA A 72 -13.07 -19.48 12.24
CA ALA A 72 -12.29 -19.76 13.46
C ALA A 72 -11.63 -21.15 13.46
N LYS A 73 -12.08 -22.08 12.63
CA LYS A 73 -11.48 -23.40 12.45
C LYS A 73 -10.22 -23.36 11.58
N ASP A 74 -10.01 -22.29 10.82
CA ASP A 74 -8.81 -22.09 10.02
C ASP A 74 -7.69 -21.49 10.89
N PRO A 75 -6.63 -22.25 11.22
CA PRO A 75 -5.55 -21.74 12.06
C PRO A 75 -4.79 -20.57 11.40
N ALA A 76 -4.86 -20.46 10.07
CA ALA A 76 -4.24 -19.34 9.34
C ALA A 76 -4.98 -18.00 9.56
N ALA A 77 -6.28 -18.02 9.90
CA ALA A 77 -7.05 -16.82 10.21
C ALA A 77 -6.67 -16.21 11.58
N GLY A 78 -6.11 -17.00 12.48
CA GLY A 78 -5.75 -16.58 13.84
C GLY A 78 -6.97 -16.27 14.72
N ASN A 79 -6.82 -15.35 15.67
CA ASN A 79 -7.94 -14.90 16.51
C ASN A 79 -8.84 -13.94 15.74
N ILE A 80 -10.12 -14.27 15.60
CA ILE A 80 -11.11 -13.52 14.83
C ILE A 80 -12.12 -12.72 15.67
N ASP A 81 -11.91 -12.61 16.99
CA ASP A 81 -12.87 -11.96 17.90
C ASP A 81 -13.16 -10.50 17.50
N TYR A 82 -12.17 -9.82 16.93
CA TYR A 82 -12.34 -8.47 16.39
C TYR A 82 -13.52 -8.39 15.39
N PHE A 83 -13.64 -9.37 14.50
CA PHE A 83 -14.68 -9.37 13.47
C PHE A 83 -16.07 -9.71 14.00
N ARG A 84 -16.17 -10.39 15.13
CA ARG A 84 -17.46 -10.70 15.78
C ARG A 84 -18.17 -9.43 16.28
N THR A 85 -17.43 -8.33 16.45
CA THR A 85 -17.98 -7.03 16.86
C THR A 85 -18.45 -6.17 15.69
N ILE A 86 -18.17 -6.57 14.45
CA ILE A 86 -18.45 -5.79 13.24
C ILE A 86 -19.54 -6.49 12.43
N PRO A 87 -20.78 -5.96 12.41
CA PRO A 87 -21.87 -6.60 11.67
C PRO A 87 -21.67 -6.43 10.15
N LYS A 88 -21.81 -7.53 9.41
CA LYS A 88 -21.94 -7.49 7.95
C LYS A 88 -23.36 -7.13 7.55
N LYS A 89 -23.47 -6.37 6.47
CA LYS A 89 -24.76 -5.99 5.88
C LYS A 89 -24.72 -6.22 4.37
N LEU A 90 -25.86 -6.63 3.82
CA LEU A 90 -26.06 -6.67 2.38
C LEU A 90 -26.38 -5.25 1.91
N VAL A 91 -25.52 -4.66 1.10
CA VAL A 91 -25.63 -3.28 0.62
C VAL A 91 -25.83 -3.24 -0.89
N ASP A 92 -26.62 -2.27 -1.36
CA ASP A 92 -26.78 -2.03 -2.78
C ASP A 92 -25.55 -1.31 -3.34
N THR A 93 -25.05 -1.81 -4.45
CA THR A 93 -23.89 -1.26 -5.15
C THR A 93 -24.16 -1.18 -6.64
N ARG A 94 -23.26 -0.55 -7.40
CA ARG A 94 -23.31 -0.49 -8.86
C ARG A 94 -23.26 -1.86 -9.57
N VAL A 95 -22.90 -2.92 -8.86
CA VAL A 95 -22.85 -4.31 -9.37
C VAL A 95 -23.92 -5.21 -8.76
N GLY A 96 -24.91 -4.63 -8.08
CA GLY A 96 -25.95 -5.35 -7.35
C GLY A 96 -25.68 -5.41 -5.85
N LYS A 97 -26.33 -6.35 -5.17
CA LYS A 97 -26.20 -6.51 -3.71
C LYS A 97 -24.91 -7.23 -3.35
N VAL A 98 -24.13 -6.65 -2.41
CA VAL A 98 -22.84 -7.18 -1.96
C VAL A 98 -22.78 -7.12 -0.44
N TRP A 99 -22.19 -8.13 0.19
CA TRP A 99 -21.91 -8.11 1.63
C TRP A 99 -20.78 -7.13 1.96
N SER A 100 -20.97 -6.31 2.98
CA SER A 100 -20.05 -5.29 3.46
C SER A 100 -20.07 -5.24 5.00
N PRO A 101 -18.92 -5.04 5.64
CA PRO A 101 -17.57 -4.92 5.07
C PRO A 101 -17.00 -6.24 4.57
N ASN A 102 -15.98 -6.17 3.69
CA ASN A 102 -15.11 -7.28 3.39
C ASN A 102 -14.08 -7.45 4.51
N PHE A 103 -13.93 -8.65 5.04
CA PHE A 103 -12.98 -8.95 6.09
C PHE A 103 -11.69 -9.53 5.53
N TYR A 104 -10.57 -9.06 6.08
CA TYR A 104 -9.25 -9.65 5.92
C TYR A 104 -8.78 -10.07 7.30
N TYR A 105 -8.83 -11.36 7.55
CA TYR A 105 -8.58 -11.95 8.88
C TYR A 105 -7.11 -11.89 9.25
N ARG A 106 -6.22 -11.99 8.26
CA ARG A 106 -4.79 -11.86 8.45
C ARG A 106 -4.15 -11.15 7.26
N THR A 107 -3.43 -10.08 7.55
CA THR A 107 -2.75 -9.27 6.54
C THR A 107 -1.44 -8.70 7.07
N SER A 108 -0.52 -8.43 6.17
CA SER A 108 0.71 -7.68 6.44
C SER A 108 0.91 -6.60 5.38
N ASN A 109 1.71 -5.58 5.69
CA ASN A 109 2.08 -4.58 4.70
C ASN A 109 3.43 -3.93 4.97
N ILE A 110 4.02 -3.39 3.90
CA ILE A 110 5.22 -2.55 3.90
C ILE A 110 4.81 -1.23 3.27
N GLN A 111 4.95 -0.13 4.01
CA GLN A 111 4.60 1.21 3.52
C GLN A 111 5.80 2.14 3.58
N VAL A 112 6.05 2.85 2.50
CA VAL A 112 6.95 4.00 2.48
C VAL A 112 6.15 5.28 2.24
N LEU A 113 6.38 6.27 3.09
CA LEU A 113 5.80 7.59 2.97
C LEU A 113 6.85 8.54 2.39
N MET A 114 6.55 9.17 1.27
CA MET A 114 7.48 9.99 0.50
C MET A 114 6.99 11.43 0.38
N LEU A 115 7.95 12.36 0.27
CA LEU A 115 7.67 13.75 -0.11
C LEU A 115 7.52 13.88 -1.63
N ALA A 116 6.61 14.77 -2.03
CA ALA A 116 6.44 15.17 -3.42
C ALA A 116 6.07 16.67 -3.51
N PRO A 117 6.48 17.39 -4.59
CA PRO A 117 6.11 18.78 -4.78
C PRO A 117 4.60 18.96 -4.84
N ILE A 118 4.07 19.91 -4.08
CA ILE A 118 2.62 20.14 -3.94
C ILE A 118 1.92 20.40 -5.27
N ALA A 119 2.58 21.13 -6.19
CA ALA A 119 2.03 21.42 -7.50
C ALA A 119 1.77 20.15 -8.32
N LYS A 120 2.69 19.17 -8.26
CA LYS A 120 2.55 17.88 -8.96
C LYS A 120 1.41 17.05 -8.36
N LEU A 121 1.23 17.08 -7.04
CA LEU A 121 0.13 16.38 -6.38
C LEU A 121 -1.23 17.01 -6.72
N LYS A 122 -1.31 18.35 -6.70
CA LYS A 122 -2.54 19.05 -7.10
C LYS A 122 -2.95 18.75 -8.54
N ALA A 123 -2.00 18.62 -9.45
CA ALA A 123 -2.27 18.29 -10.86
C ALA A 123 -2.86 16.87 -11.06
N LYS A 124 -2.67 15.96 -10.08
CA LYS A 124 -3.19 14.58 -10.12
C LYS A 124 -4.47 14.39 -9.29
N LEU A 125 -4.81 15.34 -8.43
CA LEU A 125 -6.01 15.27 -7.60
C LEU A 125 -7.20 15.93 -8.30
N PRO A 126 -8.35 15.25 -8.36
CA PRO A 126 -9.58 15.89 -8.81
C PRO A 126 -10.05 16.91 -7.76
N ALA A 127 -10.50 18.09 -8.24
CA ALA A 127 -11.12 19.06 -7.34
C ALA A 127 -12.39 18.47 -6.69
N PRO A 128 -12.70 18.77 -5.42
CA PRO A 128 -12.06 19.76 -4.55
C PRO A 128 -11.04 19.20 -3.56
N LEU A 129 -10.46 18.01 -3.80
CA LEU A 129 -9.47 17.45 -2.90
C LEU A 129 -8.18 18.28 -2.88
N GLU A 130 -7.59 18.38 -1.71
CA GLU A 130 -6.30 19.04 -1.50
C GLU A 130 -5.29 18.10 -0.84
N PRO A 131 -4.02 18.08 -1.29
CA PRO A 131 -3.00 17.27 -0.64
C PRO A 131 -2.64 17.85 0.72
N LEU A 132 -2.43 16.96 1.70
CA LEU A 132 -1.94 17.33 3.04
C LEU A 132 -0.47 17.76 2.94
N GLN A 133 -0.12 18.92 3.48
CA GLN A 133 1.22 19.49 3.45
C GLN A 133 1.89 19.39 4.82
N PRO A 134 2.82 18.45 5.04
CA PRO A 134 3.60 18.40 6.27
C PRO A 134 4.62 19.56 6.35
N PHE A 135 5.09 20.03 5.17
CA PHE A 135 6.03 21.15 5.02
C PHE A 135 5.57 22.06 3.89
N PRO A 136 5.90 23.37 3.94
CA PRO A 136 5.58 24.29 2.86
C PRO A 136 6.08 23.79 1.49
N GLY A 137 5.20 23.76 0.50
CA GLY A 137 5.52 23.35 -0.87
C GLY A 137 5.59 21.83 -1.12
N TYR A 138 5.44 21.00 -0.10
CA TYR A 138 5.51 19.53 -0.22
C TYR A 138 4.29 18.85 0.39
N GLY A 139 3.78 17.84 -0.31
CA GLY A 139 2.78 16.92 0.20
C GLY A 139 3.33 15.51 0.36
N LEU A 140 2.44 14.56 0.68
CA LEU A 140 2.79 13.18 1.01
C LEU A 140 2.20 12.21 -0.03
N VAL A 141 3.04 11.27 -0.47
CA VAL A 141 2.67 10.10 -1.26
C VAL A 141 2.96 8.85 -0.44
N SER A 142 1.98 7.96 -0.36
CA SER A 142 2.10 6.64 0.25
C SER A 142 2.25 5.60 -0.86
N LEU A 143 3.33 4.82 -0.83
CA LEU A 143 3.48 3.57 -1.57
C LEU A 143 3.38 2.43 -0.56
N THR A 144 2.41 1.53 -0.75
CA THR A 144 2.16 0.43 0.20
C THR A 144 2.03 -0.89 -0.55
N PHE A 145 2.81 -1.87 -0.16
CA PHE A 145 2.67 -3.27 -0.57
C PHE A 145 1.87 -4.00 0.51
N PHE A 146 0.80 -4.66 0.12
CA PHE A 146 -0.05 -5.46 0.99
C PHE A 146 0.02 -6.92 0.61
N SER A 147 -0.02 -7.79 1.63
CA SER A 147 -0.29 -9.21 1.46
C SER A 147 -1.48 -9.60 2.33
N TYR A 148 -2.51 -10.10 1.69
CA TYR A 148 -3.75 -10.56 2.32
C TYR A 148 -3.73 -12.09 2.37
N ALA A 149 -3.27 -12.64 3.49
CA ALA A 149 -3.04 -14.08 3.63
C ALA A 149 -4.34 -14.86 3.84
N VAL A 150 -5.31 -14.29 4.55
CA VAL A 150 -6.63 -14.89 4.77
C VAL A 150 -7.69 -13.79 4.78
N GLY A 151 -8.75 -13.96 4.02
CA GLY A 151 -9.85 -13.00 3.94
C GLY A 151 -11.09 -13.57 3.28
N ASP A 152 -12.17 -12.82 3.24
CA ASP A 152 -13.41 -13.18 2.54
C ASP A 152 -13.21 -13.40 1.04
N VAL A 153 -12.18 -12.79 0.50
CA VAL A 153 -11.61 -13.04 -0.82
C VAL A 153 -10.37 -13.90 -0.61
N ASP A 154 -10.15 -14.84 -1.50
CA ASP A 154 -8.98 -15.71 -1.43
C ASP A 154 -7.68 -14.89 -1.35
N PRO A 155 -6.55 -15.48 -0.87
CA PRO A 155 -5.30 -14.76 -0.71
C PRO A 155 -4.85 -14.02 -1.96
N TYR A 156 -4.32 -12.81 -1.79
CA TYR A 156 -3.74 -12.01 -2.87
C TYR A 156 -2.81 -10.93 -2.36
N ASP A 157 -1.96 -10.42 -3.26
CA ASP A 157 -1.09 -9.27 -3.01
C ASP A 157 -1.56 -8.04 -3.78
N GLU A 158 -1.27 -6.86 -3.24
CA GLU A 158 -1.70 -5.57 -3.77
C GLU A 158 -0.64 -4.50 -3.56
N VAL A 159 -0.50 -3.57 -4.51
CA VAL A 159 0.32 -2.38 -4.33
C VAL A 159 -0.53 -1.14 -4.49
N SER A 160 -0.44 -0.21 -3.54
CA SER A 160 -1.15 1.06 -3.57
C SER A 160 -0.20 2.24 -3.72
N VAL A 161 -0.48 3.14 -4.66
CA VAL A 161 0.09 4.49 -4.69
C VAL A 161 -1.04 5.48 -4.44
N ALA A 162 -0.95 6.22 -3.34
CA ALA A 162 -1.98 7.17 -2.93
C ALA A 162 -1.38 8.52 -2.52
N ILE A 163 -2.09 9.60 -2.82
CA ILE A 163 -1.81 10.92 -2.26
C ILE A 163 -2.52 11.03 -0.91
N VAL A 164 -1.78 11.41 0.14
CA VAL A 164 -2.38 11.76 1.42
C VAL A 164 -3.07 13.11 1.26
N VAL A 165 -4.38 13.14 1.49
CA VAL A 165 -5.20 14.34 1.32
C VAL A 165 -5.67 14.88 2.67
N ARG A 166 -6.08 16.14 2.66
CA ARG A 166 -6.74 16.77 3.78
C ARG A 166 -8.12 16.15 3.99
N GLN A 167 -8.56 16.15 5.23
CA GLN A 167 -9.96 15.84 5.51
C GLN A 167 -10.83 16.91 4.81
N PRO A 168 -11.78 16.52 3.96
CA PRO A 168 -12.72 17.47 3.36
C PRO A 168 -13.44 18.29 4.43
N ASN A 169 -13.55 19.60 4.20
CA ASN A 169 -14.16 20.56 5.13
C ASN A 169 -13.41 20.79 6.47
N ALA A 170 -12.17 20.30 6.60
CA ALA A 170 -11.34 20.66 7.75
C ALA A 170 -10.97 22.15 7.69
N HIS A 171 -11.21 22.87 8.79
CA HIS A 171 -10.86 24.30 8.94
C HIS A 171 -9.50 24.50 9.60
N TYR A 172 -8.71 23.41 9.77
CA TYR A 172 -7.41 23.47 10.43
C TYR A 172 -6.30 23.85 9.46
N PHE A 173 -5.19 24.36 9.99
CA PHE A 173 -3.94 24.46 9.25
C PHE A 173 -3.37 23.05 8.97
N ASN A 174 -2.63 22.89 7.88
CA ASN A 174 -2.06 21.58 7.48
C ASN A 174 -1.28 20.87 8.60
N SER A 175 -0.46 21.62 9.37
CA SER A 175 0.34 21.04 10.46
C SER A 175 -0.52 20.51 11.61
N THR A 176 -1.56 21.25 11.99
CA THR A 176 -2.49 20.82 13.05
C THR A 176 -3.36 19.66 12.60
N GLU A 177 -3.72 19.61 11.33
CA GLU A 177 -4.46 18.47 10.75
C GLU A 177 -3.62 17.20 10.75
N LEU A 178 -2.33 17.27 10.39
CA LEU A 178 -1.43 16.12 10.47
C LEU A 178 -1.34 15.58 11.90
N LEU A 179 -1.14 16.46 12.88
CA LEU A 179 -1.09 16.07 14.30
C LEU A 179 -2.42 15.48 14.78
N SER A 180 -3.54 16.06 14.36
CA SER A 180 -4.88 15.54 14.67
C SER A 180 -5.09 14.15 14.07
N SER A 181 -4.71 13.95 12.83
CA SER A 181 -4.78 12.64 12.15
C SER A 181 -3.96 11.58 12.89
N MET A 182 -2.75 11.92 13.29
CA MET A 182 -1.87 11.01 14.04
C MET A 182 -2.45 10.68 15.42
N ARG A 183 -2.98 11.68 16.15
CA ARG A 183 -3.57 11.49 17.49
C ARG A 183 -4.85 10.67 17.46
N ASN A 184 -5.68 10.88 16.45
CA ASN A 184 -6.99 10.23 16.33
C ASN A 184 -6.94 8.94 15.50
N HIS A 185 -5.77 8.57 14.99
CA HIS A 185 -5.59 7.41 14.10
C HIS A 185 -6.55 7.43 12.91
N LYS A 186 -6.77 8.62 12.29
CA LYS A 186 -7.65 8.81 11.13
C LYS A 186 -6.87 9.44 9.99
N TYR A 187 -6.82 8.75 8.86
CA TYR A 187 -6.06 9.16 7.70
C TYR A 187 -6.94 9.22 6.46
N TYR A 188 -6.60 10.12 5.54
CA TYR A 188 -7.38 10.39 4.34
C TYR A 188 -6.49 10.29 3.11
N GLY A 189 -6.99 9.67 2.03
CA GLY A 189 -6.21 9.43 0.84
C GLY A 189 -7.03 9.44 -0.44
N TYR A 190 -6.32 9.64 -1.55
CA TYR A 190 -6.82 9.44 -2.91
C TYR A 190 -5.90 8.46 -3.63
N VAL A 191 -6.45 7.32 -4.06
CA VAL A 191 -5.69 6.24 -4.69
C VAL A 191 -5.50 6.53 -6.16
N LEU A 192 -4.24 6.57 -6.62
CA LEU A 192 -3.86 6.79 -8.02
C LEU A 192 -3.62 5.48 -8.78
N ALA A 193 -3.18 4.44 -8.08
CA ALA A 193 -2.87 3.14 -8.66
C ALA A 193 -3.05 2.04 -7.60
N LEU A 194 -3.58 0.88 -8.01
CA LEU A 194 -3.88 -0.22 -7.09
C LEU A 194 -3.78 -1.59 -7.80
N PRO A 195 -2.62 -1.94 -8.42
CA PRO A 195 -2.45 -3.26 -9.03
C PRO A 195 -2.56 -4.39 -8.02
N VAL A 196 -3.03 -5.54 -8.49
CA VAL A 196 -3.26 -6.78 -7.75
C VAL A 196 -2.81 -7.98 -8.57
N ASP A 197 -2.62 -9.12 -7.91
CA ASP A 197 -2.15 -10.36 -8.56
C ASP A 197 -3.27 -11.39 -8.83
N THR A 198 -4.52 -11.12 -8.40
CA THR A 198 -5.67 -12.02 -8.63
C THR A 198 -6.83 -11.34 -9.34
N GLU A 199 -7.50 -12.11 -10.21
CA GLU A 199 -8.61 -11.61 -11.03
C GLU A 199 -9.83 -11.21 -10.18
N ILE A 200 -10.14 -11.96 -9.13
CA ILE A 200 -11.26 -11.60 -8.25
C ILE A 200 -11.03 -10.27 -7.53
N ALA A 201 -9.79 -10.00 -7.07
CA ALA A 201 -9.43 -8.72 -6.46
C ALA A 201 -9.52 -7.57 -7.46
N ARG A 202 -9.10 -7.80 -8.73
CA ARG A 202 -9.23 -6.82 -9.81
C ARG A 202 -10.69 -6.52 -10.13
N VAL A 203 -11.50 -7.55 -10.41
CA VAL A 203 -12.92 -7.39 -10.79
C VAL A 203 -13.71 -6.66 -9.70
N ARG A 204 -13.52 -7.07 -8.44
CA ARG A 204 -14.16 -6.38 -7.31
C ARG A 204 -13.72 -4.92 -7.19
N GLY A 205 -12.44 -4.66 -7.32
CA GLY A 205 -11.90 -3.30 -7.22
C GLY A 205 -12.35 -2.39 -8.33
N VAL A 206 -12.27 -2.85 -9.59
CA VAL A 206 -12.68 -2.04 -10.75
C VAL A 206 -14.18 -1.83 -10.79
N TYR A 207 -14.96 -2.89 -10.67
CA TYR A 207 -16.40 -2.80 -10.89
C TYR A 207 -17.20 -2.48 -9.63
N GLY A 208 -16.79 -2.98 -8.46
CA GLY A 208 -17.46 -2.66 -7.20
C GLY A 208 -17.08 -1.29 -6.65
N TYR A 209 -15.78 -0.94 -6.67
CA TYR A 209 -15.25 0.27 -6.04
C TYR A 209 -14.86 1.37 -7.04
N GLN A 210 -14.76 1.06 -8.33
CA GLN A 210 -14.20 1.93 -9.38
C GLN A 210 -12.79 2.43 -9.03
N LEU A 211 -11.96 1.54 -8.48
CA LEU A 211 -10.56 1.79 -8.19
C LEU A 211 -9.66 1.45 -9.38
N PRO A 212 -8.52 2.13 -9.54
CA PRO A 212 -7.61 1.95 -10.67
C PRO A 212 -6.77 0.67 -10.51
N LYS A 213 -7.43 -0.50 -10.64
CA LYS A 213 -6.79 -1.83 -10.52
C LYS A 213 -6.47 -2.44 -11.88
N TRP A 214 -5.34 -3.14 -11.92
CA TRP A 214 -4.97 -4.02 -13.03
C TRP A 214 -4.24 -5.25 -12.48
N LEU A 215 -4.14 -6.30 -13.30
CA LEU A 215 -3.41 -7.52 -12.95
C LEU A 215 -1.93 -7.37 -13.25
N THR A 216 -1.10 -7.77 -12.28
CA THR A 216 0.33 -7.91 -12.48
C THR A 216 0.94 -8.79 -11.38
N PRO A 217 2.06 -9.49 -11.62
CA PRO A 217 2.73 -10.24 -10.57
C PRO A 217 3.28 -9.31 -9.48
N ILE A 218 3.08 -9.72 -8.23
CA ILE A 218 3.56 -9.03 -7.03
C ILE A 218 4.21 -10.09 -6.14
N ASP A 219 5.34 -9.75 -5.52
CA ASP A 219 6.00 -10.57 -4.52
C ASP A 219 6.37 -9.71 -3.32
N MET A 220 6.00 -10.16 -2.11
CA MET A 220 6.30 -9.45 -0.88
C MET A 220 6.76 -10.42 0.20
N LYS A 221 7.90 -10.13 0.81
CA LYS A 221 8.47 -10.92 1.91
C LYS A 221 8.89 -10.03 3.06
N ILE A 222 8.37 -10.32 4.25
CA ILE A 222 8.82 -9.76 5.52
C ILE A 222 9.61 -10.85 6.25
N GLY A 223 10.94 -10.79 6.14
CA GLY A 223 11.86 -11.74 6.77
C GLY A 223 12.03 -11.51 8.28
N SER A 224 13.07 -12.11 8.84
CA SER A 224 13.42 -11.92 10.26
C SER A 224 14.26 -10.67 10.50
N GLN A 225 15.04 -10.21 9.51
CA GLN A 225 15.94 -9.06 9.61
C GLN A 225 15.78 -8.06 8.48
N ASP A 226 15.19 -8.46 7.36
CA ASP A 226 15.01 -7.67 6.14
C ASP A 226 13.60 -7.81 5.59
N LEU A 227 13.30 -6.95 4.65
CA LEU A 227 12.07 -6.99 3.87
C LEU A 227 12.37 -6.74 2.40
N GLN A 228 11.58 -7.36 1.55
CA GLN A 228 11.65 -7.25 0.11
C GLN A 228 10.23 -7.16 -0.45
N ALA A 229 10.03 -6.32 -1.45
CA ALA A 229 8.78 -6.26 -2.20
C ALA A 229 9.09 -5.91 -3.65
N HIS A 230 8.47 -6.64 -4.57
CA HIS A 230 8.65 -6.47 -6.00
C HIS A 230 7.29 -6.41 -6.68
N ILE A 231 7.17 -5.55 -7.66
CA ILE A 231 6.06 -5.55 -8.59
C ILE A 231 6.62 -5.57 -10.01
N PHE A 232 5.96 -6.32 -10.87
CA PHE A 232 6.36 -6.51 -12.24
C PHE A 232 5.35 -5.87 -13.19
N ASN A 233 5.74 -5.66 -14.42
CA ASN A 233 4.84 -5.28 -15.50
C ASN A 233 4.06 -6.50 -16.00
N THR A 234 3.05 -6.28 -16.81
CA THR A 234 2.29 -7.35 -17.46
C THR A 234 3.12 -8.20 -18.41
N ASP A 235 4.29 -7.70 -18.87
CA ASP A 235 5.27 -8.45 -19.67
C ASP A 235 6.32 -9.20 -18.81
N GLY A 236 6.15 -9.17 -17.47
CA GLY A 236 7.03 -9.84 -16.52
C GLY A 236 8.31 -9.09 -16.16
N LYS A 237 8.57 -7.91 -16.74
CA LYS A 237 9.75 -7.11 -16.37
C LYS A 237 9.52 -6.37 -15.04
N PRO A 238 10.58 -6.14 -14.24
CA PRO A 238 10.45 -5.37 -13.00
C PRO A 238 9.92 -3.95 -13.26
N ASP A 239 8.97 -3.51 -12.44
CA ASP A 239 8.52 -2.12 -12.34
C ASP A 239 9.16 -1.43 -11.13
N LEU A 240 8.84 -1.91 -9.92
CA LEU A 240 9.41 -1.40 -8.67
C LEU A 240 9.98 -2.53 -7.82
N SER A 241 11.10 -2.24 -7.16
CA SER A 241 11.65 -3.13 -6.14
C SER A 241 11.98 -2.33 -4.89
N LEU A 242 11.56 -2.81 -3.74
CA LEU A 242 11.83 -2.24 -2.43
C LEU A 242 12.59 -3.24 -1.58
N THR A 243 13.74 -2.83 -1.04
CA THR A 243 14.47 -3.60 -0.04
C THR A 243 14.84 -2.71 1.14
N ALA A 244 14.77 -3.24 2.35
CA ALA A 244 15.14 -2.51 3.56
C ALA A 244 15.43 -3.47 4.71
N PRO A 245 16.20 -3.04 5.73
CA PRO A 245 16.26 -3.73 7.01
C PRO A 245 14.88 -3.67 7.69
N LEU A 246 14.49 -4.77 8.34
CA LEU A 246 13.27 -4.82 9.12
C LEU A 246 13.37 -3.86 10.32
N PRO A 247 12.45 -2.89 10.49
CA PRO A 247 12.39 -2.07 11.68
C PRO A 247 12.15 -2.91 12.94
N LYS A 248 12.56 -2.41 14.11
CA LYS A 248 12.23 -3.08 15.37
C LYS A 248 10.72 -3.24 15.53
N MET A 249 10.26 -4.47 15.44
CA MET A 249 8.85 -4.82 15.58
C MET A 249 8.42 -4.77 17.05
N LYS A 250 7.17 -4.36 17.28
CA LYS A 250 6.53 -4.30 18.59
C LYS A 250 5.10 -4.81 18.50
N THR A 251 4.64 -5.51 19.52
CA THR A 251 3.21 -5.75 19.72
C THR A 251 2.51 -4.44 20.04
N VAL A 252 1.43 -4.15 19.35
CA VAL A 252 0.65 -2.92 19.55
C VAL A 252 -0.28 -3.11 20.75
N LYS A 253 -0.31 -2.12 21.66
CA LYS A 253 -1.21 -2.16 22.84
C LYS A 253 -2.67 -2.06 22.38
N PRO A 254 -3.61 -2.77 23.02
CA PRO A 254 -5.01 -2.86 22.60
C PRO A 254 -5.65 -1.49 22.28
N GLN A 255 -5.44 -0.49 23.13
CA GLN A 255 -6.01 0.86 22.99
C GLN A 255 -5.47 1.66 21.78
N SER A 256 -4.40 1.18 21.13
CA SER A 256 -3.75 1.85 19.98
C SER A 256 -3.82 1.04 18.69
N ARG A 257 -4.58 -0.06 18.67
CA ARG A 257 -4.64 -0.98 17.53
C ARG A 257 -5.52 -0.48 16.39
N ILE A 258 -6.58 0.25 16.76
CA ILE A 258 -7.60 0.64 15.79
C ILE A 258 -7.21 1.93 15.09
N GLU A 259 -7.20 1.88 13.78
CA GLU A 259 -6.99 3.03 12.92
C GLU A 259 -7.99 3.01 11.77
N THR A 260 -8.45 4.17 11.33
CA THR A 260 -9.37 4.32 10.20
C THR A 260 -8.67 5.05 9.06
N LYS A 261 -8.69 4.45 7.87
CA LYS A 261 -8.28 5.08 6.61
C LYS A 261 -9.51 5.34 5.77
N THR A 262 -9.69 6.57 5.30
CA THR A 262 -10.77 6.94 4.38
C THR A 262 -10.17 7.28 3.04
N MET A 263 -10.62 6.58 2.01
CA MET A 263 -10.28 6.87 0.61
C MET A 263 -11.45 7.60 -0.02
N TYR A 264 -11.16 8.71 -0.70
CA TYR A 264 -12.13 9.40 -1.54
C TYR A 264 -11.96 8.98 -2.99
N GLN A 265 -13.06 8.79 -3.70
CA GLN A 265 -13.05 8.35 -5.10
C GLN A 265 -14.26 8.85 -5.85
N LEU A 266 -14.14 8.95 -7.16
CA LEU A 266 -15.26 9.23 -8.04
C LEU A 266 -15.84 7.89 -8.50
N VAL A 267 -17.10 7.64 -8.18
CA VAL A 267 -17.88 6.49 -8.66
C VAL A 267 -18.99 7.04 -9.52
N ASP A 268 -18.99 6.68 -10.80
CA ASP A 268 -19.93 7.18 -11.82
C ASP A 268 -20.06 8.73 -11.80
N GLY A 269 -18.89 9.39 -11.65
CA GLY A 269 -18.79 10.86 -11.64
C GLY A 269 -19.21 11.55 -10.35
N LYS A 270 -19.66 10.80 -9.34
CA LYS A 270 -20.05 11.31 -8.02
C LYS A 270 -19.04 10.96 -6.95
N TRP A 271 -18.88 11.84 -5.98
CA TRP A 271 -17.98 11.59 -4.86
C TRP A 271 -18.50 10.51 -3.92
N HIS A 272 -17.62 9.58 -3.60
CA HIS A 272 -17.83 8.52 -2.61
C HIS A 272 -16.65 8.49 -1.65
N SER A 273 -16.90 7.95 -0.47
CA SER A 273 -15.86 7.60 0.50
C SER A 273 -15.90 6.11 0.81
N THR A 274 -14.72 5.52 0.92
CA THR A 274 -14.53 4.13 1.33
C THR A 274 -13.69 4.13 2.60
N SER A 275 -14.20 3.53 3.67
CA SER A 275 -13.45 3.39 4.92
C SER A 275 -12.86 2.00 5.07
N VAL A 276 -11.63 1.96 5.58
CA VAL A 276 -10.94 0.77 6.03
C VAL A 276 -10.65 0.94 7.50
N GLU A 277 -11.16 0.06 8.34
CA GLU A 277 -10.76 -0.04 9.73
C GLU A 277 -9.72 -1.13 9.89
N SER A 278 -8.61 -0.81 10.54
CA SER A 278 -7.51 -1.74 10.79
C SER A 278 -7.37 -2.01 12.28
N ASN A 279 -7.22 -3.28 12.67
CA ASN A 279 -6.77 -3.72 13.98
C ASN A 279 -5.32 -4.21 13.85
N THR A 280 -4.35 -3.33 14.13
CA THR A 280 -2.93 -3.61 13.96
C THR A 280 -2.37 -4.30 15.19
N LEU A 281 -1.83 -5.52 15.05
CA LEU A 281 -1.34 -6.34 16.15
C LEU A 281 0.18 -6.23 16.33
N ALA A 282 0.94 -6.18 15.23
CA ALA A 282 2.40 -6.05 15.24
C ALA A 282 2.86 -4.99 14.24
N PHE A 283 3.64 -4.03 14.75
CA PHE A 283 4.05 -2.84 13.99
C PHE A 283 5.50 -2.48 14.24
N GLY A 284 6.20 -2.05 13.19
CA GLY A 284 7.54 -1.47 13.26
C GLY A 284 7.62 -0.22 12.39
N GLN A 285 8.39 0.78 12.85
CA GLN A 285 8.54 2.05 12.16
C GLN A 285 9.99 2.53 12.18
N LYS A 286 10.40 3.15 11.08
CA LYS A 286 11.67 3.89 10.98
C LYS A 286 11.41 5.25 10.35
N LEU A 287 11.68 6.32 11.10
CA LEU A 287 11.69 7.68 10.57
C LEU A 287 13.01 7.97 9.87
N PHE A 288 12.93 8.68 8.75
CA PHE A 288 14.08 9.08 7.93
C PHE A 288 15.06 7.90 7.68
N PRO A 289 14.55 6.78 7.15
CA PRO A 289 15.39 5.59 6.98
C PRO A 289 16.49 5.84 5.96
N LYS A 290 17.73 5.42 6.29
CA LYS A 290 18.91 5.60 5.41
C LYS A 290 19.13 4.40 4.47
N ASN A 291 18.68 3.22 4.87
CA ASN A 291 18.98 1.94 4.20
C ASN A 291 17.74 1.35 3.50
N VAL A 292 16.85 2.20 3.02
CA VAL A 292 15.75 1.78 2.15
C VAL A 292 16.15 2.01 0.71
N GLN A 293 16.16 0.95 -0.07
CA GLN A 293 16.39 1.01 -1.51
C GLN A 293 15.06 0.84 -2.23
N LEU A 294 14.63 1.86 -2.95
CA LEU A 294 13.48 1.82 -3.84
C LEU A 294 13.99 1.99 -5.27
N VAL A 295 14.13 0.87 -5.96
CA VAL A 295 14.56 0.83 -7.36
C VAL A 295 13.34 1.01 -8.26
N ARG A 296 13.41 1.98 -9.15
CA ARG A 296 12.39 2.28 -10.17
C ARG A 296 12.93 1.84 -11.52
N SER A 297 12.09 1.11 -12.25
CA SER A 297 12.40 0.69 -13.61
C SER A 297 11.52 1.46 -14.62
N SER A 298 11.01 0.83 -15.66
CA SER A 298 10.27 1.50 -16.74
C SER A 298 8.75 1.26 -16.71
N GLY A 299 8.23 0.70 -15.61
CA GLY A 299 6.81 0.34 -15.52
C GLY A 299 5.88 1.48 -15.09
N PRO A 300 4.57 1.23 -15.05
CA PRO A 300 3.56 2.25 -14.78
C PRO A 300 3.66 2.86 -13.38
N LEU A 301 4.05 2.08 -12.34
CA LEU A 301 4.20 2.64 -10.99
C LEU A 301 5.46 3.48 -10.86
N SER A 302 6.59 3.03 -11.44
CA SER A 302 7.83 3.82 -11.50
C SER A 302 7.57 5.16 -12.17
N LYS A 303 6.93 5.15 -13.33
CA LYS A 303 6.56 6.37 -14.05
C LYS A 303 5.62 7.27 -13.23
N LEU A 304 4.63 6.68 -12.57
CA LEU A 304 3.73 7.45 -11.71
C LEU A 304 4.49 8.14 -10.56
N LEU A 305 5.40 7.45 -9.88
CA LEU A 305 6.21 8.04 -8.81
C LEU A 305 7.15 9.14 -9.32
N ASP A 306 7.69 9.00 -10.53
CA ASP A 306 8.51 10.02 -11.20
C ASP A 306 7.68 11.25 -11.61
N ASP A 307 6.50 11.04 -12.19
CA ASP A 307 5.55 12.10 -12.52
C ASP A 307 5.15 12.90 -11.28
N LEU A 308 4.91 12.22 -10.15
CA LEU A 308 4.62 12.85 -8.87
C LEU A 308 5.84 13.56 -8.28
N GLY A 309 7.06 13.25 -8.75
CA GLY A 309 8.31 13.84 -8.27
C GLY A 309 8.67 13.39 -6.86
N THR A 310 8.32 12.17 -6.50
CA THR A 310 8.69 11.60 -5.19
C THR A 310 10.18 11.40 -5.11
N ASN A 311 10.84 11.96 -4.11
CA ASN A 311 12.30 11.98 -4.03
C ASN A 311 12.89 11.59 -2.66
N LYS A 312 12.13 11.72 -1.59
CA LYS A 312 12.62 11.49 -0.23
C LYS A 312 11.65 10.60 0.54
N ILE A 313 12.16 9.49 1.04
CA ILE A 313 11.43 8.62 1.96
C ILE A 313 11.53 9.22 3.36
N LEU A 314 10.39 9.62 3.91
CA LEU A 314 10.29 10.16 5.26
C LEU A 314 10.14 9.07 6.30
N ARG A 315 9.43 7.99 5.95
CA ARG A 315 9.04 6.97 6.89
C ARG A 315 8.90 5.63 6.20
N LEU A 316 9.40 4.60 6.85
CA LEU A 316 9.13 3.20 6.55
C LEU A 316 8.29 2.63 7.69
N ASP A 317 7.12 2.12 7.38
CA ASP A 317 6.23 1.39 8.28
C ASP A 317 6.12 -0.06 7.84
N VAL A 318 6.11 -0.97 8.79
CA VAL A 318 5.90 -2.39 8.57
C VAL A 318 4.83 -2.89 9.52
N VAL A 319 3.77 -3.44 8.97
CA VAL A 319 2.76 -4.17 9.71
C VAL A 319 2.95 -5.64 9.40
N LYS A 320 3.33 -6.43 10.41
CA LYS A 320 3.57 -7.87 10.24
C LYS A 320 2.31 -8.70 10.47
N ASP A 321 1.38 -8.16 11.27
CA ASP A 321 0.12 -8.81 11.58
C ASP A 321 -0.96 -7.76 11.85
N ALA A 322 -2.04 -7.81 11.08
CA ALA A 322 -3.21 -6.97 11.23
C ALA A 322 -4.46 -7.65 10.68
N GLN A 323 -5.60 -7.07 11.04
CA GLN A 323 -6.94 -7.43 10.62
C GLN A 323 -7.62 -6.21 10.02
N LEU A 324 -8.34 -6.35 8.90
CA LEU A 324 -8.96 -5.23 8.22
C LEU A 324 -10.44 -5.49 7.95
N ALA A 325 -11.25 -4.43 8.10
CA ALA A 325 -12.62 -4.38 7.63
C ALA A 325 -12.74 -3.28 6.57
N LEU A 326 -12.97 -3.66 5.31
CA LEU A 326 -13.08 -2.76 4.16
C LEU A 326 -14.56 -2.58 3.79
N ASN A 327 -15.07 -1.38 4.00
CA ASN A 327 -16.46 -1.04 3.64
C ASN A 327 -16.61 -0.79 2.14
N MET A 328 -17.81 -1.03 1.62
CA MET A 328 -18.18 -0.59 0.27
C MET A 328 -18.25 0.95 0.20
N PRO A 329 -18.01 1.54 -1.00
CA PRO A 329 -18.14 2.98 -1.19
C PRO A 329 -19.53 3.49 -0.82
N VAL A 330 -19.57 4.58 -0.06
CA VAL A 330 -20.81 5.29 0.26
C VAL A 330 -20.79 6.69 -0.37
N PRO A 331 -21.92 7.23 -0.84
CA PRO A 331 -21.98 8.59 -1.37
C PRO A 331 -21.44 9.63 -0.39
N PHE A 332 -20.68 10.60 -0.92
CA PHE A 332 -20.11 11.70 -0.14
C PHE A 332 -20.45 13.06 -0.76
N PRO A 333 -21.72 13.49 -0.68
CA PRO A 333 -22.25 14.64 -1.41
C PRO A 333 -21.65 15.98 -0.99
N SER A 334 -21.01 16.09 0.19
CA SER A 334 -20.35 17.32 0.61
C SER A 334 -19.17 17.76 -0.27
N LEU A 335 -18.59 16.82 -1.05
CA LEU A 335 -17.59 17.16 -2.06
C LEU A 335 -18.20 17.56 -3.40
N ASP A 336 -19.41 17.12 -3.73
CA ASP A 336 -20.10 17.48 -4.96
C ASP A 336 -20.57 18.95 -4.94
N GLN A 337 -21.00 19.47 -3.77
CA GLN A 337 -21.50 20.85 -3.62
C GLN A 337 -20.45 21.92 -3.85
N LYS A 338 -19.16 21.63 -3.64
CA LYS A 338 -18.06 22.59 -3.86
C LYS A 338 -17.76 22.88 -5.36
N LYS A 339 -18.31 22.10 -6.29
CA LYS A 339 -18.15 22.35 -7.74
C LYS A 339 -19.01 23.51 -8.23
N ASN A 340 -20.08 23.87 -7.52
CA ASN A 340 -21.11 24.81 -7.99
C ASN A 340 -20.88 26.27 -7.53
N HIS A 341 -19.78 26.55 -6.80
CA HIS A 341 -19.47 27.87 -6.26
C HIS A 341 -18.17 28.49 -6.81
N LYS A 342 -17.74 28.10 -8.00
CA LYS A 342 -16.62 28.75 -8.72
C LYS A 342 -17.07 29.34 -10.03
#